data_47def3edb2aec9e882cdac620a50f8c9
#
_entry.id   47def3edb2aec9e882cdac620a50f8c9
#
_cell.length_a   1.000
_cell.length_b   1.000
_cell.length_c   1.000
_cell.angle_alpha   90.00
_cell.angle_beta   90.00
_cell.angle_gamma   90.00
#
_symmetry.space_group_name_H-M   'P 1'
#
loop_
_entity.id
_entity.type
_entity.pdbx_description
1 polymer ?
#
loop_
_entity_poly.entity_id
_entity_poly.type
_entity_poly.pdbx_seq_one_letter_code
_entity_poly.pdbx_strand_id
1 'polypeptide(L)'
;LYLFPDLLAVLSLCGIALEVTVSVTNTGDRAGKEVVQLYLNPPYTDLDREMKIEKPTATLIAFAKTGLLKPGESTQLVLRFGRDEMASYCYTRDNGDGTTGCYMLEEGQYVLSLRRNSHEVIETTNWHNSQTIWYDQSNPRPSEIKMQAAMDDDGTLLDVPERAEADTEAGFIAATNLFPYMNEYMNDEVVMFTRANWEAT
;
A
#
# COMPACT_ATOMS: atom_id res chain seq x y z
N LEU A 1 21.54 4.53 18.74
CA LEU A 1 21.88 4.37 17.33
C LEU A 1 21.19 5.50 16.57
N TYR A 2 21.93 6.46 16.07
CA TYR A 2 21.37 7.52 15.21
C TYR A 2 21.77 7.16 13.77
N LEU A 3 20.81 6.75 12.98
CA LEU A 3 20.96 6.55 11.56
C LEU A 3 20.28 7.73 10.87
N PHE A 4 21.09 8.57 10.25
CA PHE A 4 20.59 9.55 9.30
C PHE A 4 20.80 8.96 7.90
N PRO A 5 19.75 8.77 7.11
CA PRO A 5 19.96 8.60 5.69
C PRO A 5 20.48 9.92 5.14
N ASP A 6 21.70 9.91 4.60
CA ASP A 6 22.05 10.89 3.57
C ASP A 6 21.26 10.46 2.34
N LEU A 7 20.08 11.08 2.19
CA LEU A 7 19.11 10.63 1.22
C LEU A 7 19.48 11.17 -0.15
N LEU A 8 19.97 10.31 -1.00
CA LEU A 8 19.78 10.45 -2.43
C LEU A 8 18.65 9.47 -2.81
N ALA A 9 17.41 9.87 -2.59
CA ALA A 9 16.25 9.12 -3.12
C ALA A 9 16.21 9.35 -4.63
N VAL A 10 16.81 8.46 -5.38
CA VAL A 10 16.64 8.43 -6.84
C VAL A 10 15.40 7.59 -7.12
N LEU A 11 14.32 8.26 -7.51
CA LEU A 11 13.15 7.61 -8.04
C LEU A 11 13.43 7.24 -9.50
N SER A 12 13.54 5.95 -9.80
CA SER A 12 13.64 5.46 -11.16
C SER A 12 12.43 4.63 -11.54
N LEU A 13 11.98 4.78 -12.79
CA LEU A 13 10.94 3.96 -13.39
C LEU A 13 11.59 2.80 -14.13
N CYS A 14 11.34 1.59 -13.69
CA CYS A 14 11.71 0.38 -14.42
C CYS A 14 10.42 -0.32 -14.92
N GLY A 15 9.91 0.09 -16.07
CA GLY A 15 8.66 -0.43 -16.61
C GLY A 15 7.45 -0.07 -15.74
N ILE A 16 6.81 -1.06 -15.12
CA ILE A 16 5.65 -0.89 -14.22
C ILE A 16 6.04 -0.75 -12.73
N ALA A 17 7.33 -0.90 -12.39
CA ALA A 17 7.83 -0.80 -11.03
C ALA A 17 8.49 0.55 -10.77
N LEU A 18 8.37 0.98 -9.51
CA LEU A 18 9.07 2.13 -8.95
C LEU A 18 10.20 1.62 -8.04
N GLU A 19 11.34 2.31 -8.10
CA GLU A 19 12.49 2.01 -7.26
C GLU A 19 12.92 3.27 -6.50
N VAL A 20 13.10 3.14 -5.20
CA VAL A 20 13.65 4.19 -4.33
C VAL A 20 14.95 3.68 -3.75
N THR A 21 16.07 4.31 -4.10
CA THR A 21 17.38 3.99 -3.53
C THR A 21 17.65 4.89 -2.33
N VAL A 22 18.03 4.28 -1.21
CA VAL A 22 18.28 4.97 0.06
C VAL A 22 19.67 4.63 0.54
N SER A 23 20.49 5.65 0.84
CA SER A 23 21.77 5.48 1.52
C SER A 23 21.56 5.54 3.03
N VAL A 24 22.10 4.57 3.76
CA VAL A 24 22.00 4.47 5.22
C VAL A 24 23.40 4.43 5.81
N THR A 25 23.70 5.36 6.72
CA THR A 25 24.99 5.46 7.42
C THR A 25 24.80 5.25 8.91
N ASN A 26 25.61 4.41 9.53
CA ASN A 26 25.63 4.29 10.98
C ASN A 26 26.45 5.44 11.59
N THR A 27 25.77 6.46 12.11
CA THR A 27 26.39 7.62 12.79
C THR A 27 26.56 7.43 14.30
N GLY A 28 26.18 6.26 14.83
CA GLY A 28 26.36 5.90 16.23
C GLY A 28 27.76 5.36 16.55
N ASP A 29 27.98 5.06 17.82
CA ASP A 29 29.26 4.55 18.38
C ASP A 29 29.31 3.01 18.45
N ARG A 30 28.23 2.32 18.06
CA ARG A 30 28.10 0.86 18.12
C ARG A 30 27.61 0.31 16.79
N ALA A 31 28.02 -0.92 16.47
CA ALA A 31 27.49 -1.63 15.31
C ALA A 31 26.01 -1.96 15.52
N GLY A 32 25.21 -1.80 14.44
CA GLY A 32 23.77 -2.01 14.48
C GLY A 32 23.16 -2.24 13.11
N LYS A 33 21.86 -2.54 13.10
CA LYS A 33 21.05 -2.69 11.90
C LYS A 33 19.88 -1.71 11.98
N GLU A 34 19.42 -1.26 10.81
CA GLU A 34 18.27 -0.36 10.70
C GLU A 34 17.23 -0.91 9.74
N VAL A 35 15.95 -0.53 9.97
CA VAL A 35 14.83 -0.81 9.06
C VAL A 35 14.40 0.49 8.42
N VAL A 36 14.58 0.59 7.11
CA VAL A 36 14.09 1.71 6.31
C VAL A 36 12.66 1.40 5.89
N GLN A 37 11.75 2.33 6.18
CA GLN A 37 10.33 2.21 5.86
C GLN A 37 9.93 3.30 4.88
N LEU A 38 9.31 2.90 3.77
CA LEU A 38 8.79 3.80 2.75
C LEU A 38 7.26 3.80 2.81
N TYR A 39 6.70 4.97 3.03
CA TYR A 39 5.26 5.18 3.08
C TYR A 39 4.77 5.95 1.86
N LEU A 40 3.56 5.62 1.45
CA LEU A 40 2.82 6.26 0.38
C LEU A 40 1.71 7.13 0.98
N ASN A 41 1.63 8.38 0.51
CA ASN A 41 0.48 9.25 0.73
C ASN A 41 -0.20 9.46 -0.64
N PRO A 42 -1.33 8.83 -0.92
CA PRO A 42 -2.04 8.99 -2.18
C PRO A 42 -2.75 10.36 -2.25
N PRO A 43 -3.05 10.87 -3.46
CA PRO A 43 -3.92 12.01 -3.61
C PRO A 43 -5.31 11.69 -3.04
N TYR A 44 -6.01 12.72 -2.55
CA TYR A 44 -7.40 12.62 -2.14
C TYR A 44 -8.18 13.78 -2.75
N THR A 45 -8.94 13.49 -3.79
CA THR A 45 -9.55 14.49 -4.67
C THR A 45 -11.07 14.53 -4.56
N ASP A 46 -11.71 15.37 -5.37
CA ASP A 46 -13.18 15.38 -5.47
C ASP A 46 -13.71 14.09 -6.08
N LEU A 47 -12.95 13.43 -6.97
CA LEU A 47 -13.32 12.11 -7.50
C LEU A 47 -13.47 11.07 -6.38
N ASP A 48 -12.56 11.07 -5.42
CA ASP A 48 -12.65 10.16 -4.26
C ASP A 48 -13.93 10.42 -3.45
N ARG A 49 -14.26 11.69 -3.23
CA ARG A 49 -15.47 12.08 -2.48
C ARG A 49 -16.75 11.67 -3.23
N GLU A 50 -16.79 11.92 -4.53
CA GLU A 50 -17.94 11.55 -5.38
C GLU A 50 -18.14 10.04 -5.45
N MET A 51 -17.07 9.27 -5.60
CA MET A 51 -17.09 7.83 -5.69
C MET A 51 -17.03 7.13 -4.33
N LYS A 52 -16.99 7.89 -3.23
CA LYS A 52 -16.90 7.39 -1.84
C LYS A 52 -15.71 6.45 -1.62
N ILE A 53 -14.56 6.80 -2.22
CA ILE A 53 -13.33 6.03 -2.05
C ILE A 53 -12.65 6.47 -0.76
N GLU A 54 -12.38 5.52 0.14
CA GLU A 54 -11.63 5.76 1.35
C GLU A 54 -10.16 5.38 1.13
N LYS A 55 -9.27 6.31 1.47
CA LYS A 55 -7.82 6.12 1.35
C LYS A 55 -7.14 6.45 2.67
N PRO A 56 -6.24 5.60 3.16
CA PRO A 56 -5.42 5.96 4.31
C PRO A 56 -4.51 7.16 3.97
N THR A 57 -4.27 8.01 4.95
CA THR A 57 -3.36 9.16 4.78
C THR A 57 -1.94 8.71 4.47
N ALA A 58 -1.50 7.58 5.04
CA ALA A 58 -0.19 7.00 4.79
C ALA A 58 -0.26 5.48 4.88
N THR A 59 0.31 4.79 3.91
CA THR A 59 0.40 3.32 3.86
C THR A 59 1.86 2.90 3.71
N LEU A 60 2.33 1.93 4.48
CA LEU A 60 3.63 1.31 4.29
C LEU A 60 3.63 0.55 2.95
N ILE A 61 4.42 1.02 1.97
CA ILE A 61 4.45 0.43 0.63
C ILE A 61 5.66 -0.49 0.42
N ALA A 62 6.77 -0.18 1.07
CA ALA A 62 7.98 -1.01 1.01
C ALA A 62 8.83 -0.81 2.26
N PHE A 63 9.62 -1.81 2.60
CA PHE A 63 10.63 -1.70 3.65
C PHE A 63 11.83 -2.60 3.33
N ALA A 64 12.99 -2.24 3.89
CA ALA A 64 14.19 -3.07 3.84
C ALA A 64 15.00 -2.90 5.11
N LYS A 65 15.77 -3.94 5.46
CA LYS A 65 16.63 -3.96 6.63
C LYS A 65 18.09 -4.00 6.19
N THR A 66 18.93 -3.16 6.82
CA THR A 66 20.39 -3.19 6.57
C THR A 66 21.03 -4.46 7.12
N GLY A 67 22.20 -4.79 6.58
CA GLY A 67 23.16 -5.63 7.29
C GLY A 67 23.62 -4.97 8.59
N LEU A 68 24.54 -5.63 9.31
CA LEU A 68 25.20 -5.05 10.46
C LEU A 68 26.21 -3.99 9.98
N LEU A 69 25.97 -2.72 10.33
CA LEU A 69 26.84 -1.61 10.00
C LEU A 69 27.70 -1.22 11.21
N LYS A 70 29.01 -1.11 11.03
CA LYS A 70 29.92 -0.55 12.03
C LYS A 70 29.75 0.96 12.11
N PRO A 71 30.24 1.62 13.20
CA PRO A 71 30.31 3.07 13.25
C PRO A 71 30.97 3.68 12.02
N GLY A 72 30.32 4.66 11.39
CA GLY A 72 30.75 5.32 10.15
C GLY A 72 30.52 4.52 8.86
N GLU A 73 30.05 3.28 8.94
CA GLU A 73 29.80 2.46 7.75
C GLU A 73 28.46 2.82 7.09
N SER A 74 28.46 2.83 5.76
CA SER A 74 27.30 3.12 4.93
C SER A 74 26.94 1.96 4.02
N THR A 75 25.64 1.84 3.69
CA THR A 75 25.11 0.91 2.70
C THR A 75 24.00 1.55 1.89
N GLN A 76 23.74 1.01 0.71
CA GLN A 76 22.57 1.39 -0.08
C GLN A 76 21.51 0.28 -0.03
N LEU A 77 20.27 0.68 0.11
CA LEU A 77 19.09 -0.17 0.00
C LEU A 77 18.24 0.29 -1.18
N VAL A 78 17.72 -0.66 -1.93
CA VAL A 78 16.77 -0.41 -3.03
C VAL A 78 15.41 -0.94 -2.62
N LEU A 79 14.45 -0.04 -2.50
CA LEU A 79 13.04 -0.34 -2.21
C LEU A 79 12.29 -0.37 -3.53
N ARG A 80 11.63 -1.50 -3.85
CA ARG A 80 10.91 -1.72 -5.10
C ARG A 80 9.46 -2.04 -4.81
N PHE A 81 8.55 -1.48 -5.61
CA PHE A 81 7.11 -1.75 -5.54
C PHE A 81 6.45 -1.47 -6.89
N GLY A 82 5.34 -2.13 -7.16
CA GLY A 82 4.55 -1.92 -8.36
C GLY A 82 3.71 -0.65 -8.29
N ARG A 83 3.49 0.03 -9.41
CA ARG A 83 2.56 1.17 -9.46
C ARG A 83 1.14 0.75 -9.09
N ASP A 84 0.74 -0.44 -9.45
CA ASP A 84 -0.56 -1.01 -9.14
C ASP A 84 -0.76 -1.29 -7.64
N GLU A 85 0.33 -1.44 -6.87
CA GLU A 85 0.28 -1.57 -5.42
C GLU A 85 -0.13 -0.26 -4.72
N MET A 86 0.00 0.88 -5.42
CA MET A 86 -0.46 2.20 -4.94
C MET A 86 -1.93 2.47 -5.21
N ALA A 87 -2.62 1.57 -5.92
CA ALA A 87 -4.02 1.74 -6.27
C ALA A 87 -4.94 1.57 -5.05
N SER A 88 -6.02 2.34 -5.03
CA SER A 88 -7.08 2.28 -4.03
C SER A 88 -8.31 1.56 -4.59
N TYR A 89 -9.06 0.87 -3.75
CA TYR A 89 -10.24 0.15 -4.20
C TYR A 89 -11.47 1.08 -4.26
N CYS A 90 -12.12 1.11 -5.42
CA CYS A 90 -13.37 1.81 -5.65
C CYS A 90 -14.51 0.80 -5.76
N TYR A 91 -15.35 0.70 -4.75
CA TYR A 91 -16.43 -0.27 -4.68
C TYR A 91 -17.70 0.15 -5.44
N THR A 92 -17.81 1.43 -5.81
CA THR A 92 -18.99 1.99 -6.48
C THR A 92 -18.95 1.97 -8.00
N ARG A 93 -17.75 1.69 -8.59
CA ARG A 93 -17.59 1.69 -10.04
C ARG A 93 -18.32 0.51 -10.68
N ASP A 94 -19.18 0.81 -11.66
CA ASP A 94 -19.71 -0.16 -12.59
C ASP A 94 -18.66 -0.47 -13.67
N ASN A 95 -18.26 -1.72 -13.80
CA ASN A 95 -17.24 -2.17 -14.77
C ASN A 95 -17.84 -2.42 -16.16
N GLY A 96 -19.16 -2.36 -16.31
CA GLY A 96 -19.87 -2.57 -17.58
C GLY A 96 -20.00 -4.04 -18.01
N ASP A 97 -19.49 -4.97 -17.21
CA ASP A 97 -19.56 -6.42 -17.43
C ASP A 97 -20.51 -7.13 -16.46
N GLY A 98 -21.29 -6.36 -15.72
CA GLY A 98 -22.21 -6.85 -14.66
C GLY A 98 -21.54 -6.98 -13.29
N THR A 99 -20.27 -6.63 -13.18
CA THR A 99 -19.55 -6.55 -11.90
C THR A 99 -19.40 -5.11 -11.43
N THR A 100 -19.28 -4.92 -10.11
CA THR A 100 -18.98 -3.62 -9.51
C THR A 100 -17.72 -3.69 -8.69
N GLY A 101 -17.01 -2.56 -8.66
CA GLY A 101 -15.78 -2.41 -7.89
C GLY A 101 -14.53 -2.86 -8.64
N CYS A 102 -13.50 -2.03 -8.56
CA CYS A 102 -12.17 -2.32 -9.07
C CYS A 102 -11.13 -1.43 -8.38
N TYR A 103 -9.86 -1.70 -8.62
CA TYR A 103 -8.80 -0.83 -8.13
C TYR A 103 -8.59 0.34 -9.09
N MET A 104 -8.23 1.49 -8.52
CA MET A 104 -7.95 2.72 -9.25
C MET A 104 -6.60 3.30 -8.80
N LEU A 105 -5.70 3.50 -9.75
CA LEU A 105 -4.54 4.37 -9.58
C LEU A 105 -4.90 5.73 -10.16
N GLU A 106 -5.23 6.66 -9.29
CA GLU A 106 -5.75 7.98 -9.67
C GLU A 106 -4.67 8.85 -10.32
N GLU A 107 -5.09 9.73 -11.25
CA GLU A 107 -4.24 10.83 -11.70
C GLU A 107 -3.95 11.78 -10.54
N GLY A 108 -2.69 12.20 -10.41
CA GLY A 108 -2.32 13.16 -9.38
C GLY A 108 -0.96 12.91 -8.78
N GLN A 109 -0.68 13.67 -7.73
CA GLN A 109 0.59 13.63 -7.03
C GLN A 109 0.54 12.66 -5.86
N TYR A 110 1.43 11.70 -5.88
CA TYR A 110 1.69 10.76 -4.81
C TYR A 110 2.94 11.20 -4.05
N VAL A 111 2.86 11.27 -2.73
CA VAL A 111 4.01 11.59 -1.89
C VAL A 111 4.57 10.31 -1.32
N LEU A 112 5.83 10.03 -1.61
CA LEU A 112 6.58 8.94 -1.01
C LEU A 112 7.41 9.51 0.14
N SER A 113 7.28 8.93 1.33
CA SER A 113 7.96 9.41 2.53
C SER A 113 8.75 8.31 3.21
N LEU A 114 10.04 8.55 3.44
CA LEU A 114 10.84 7.73 4.32
C LEU A 114 10.51 8.10 5.76
N ARG A 115 10.26 7.09 6.58
CA ARG A 115 9.83 7.29 7.96
C ARG A 115 10.54 6.34 8.91
N ARG A 116 10.68 6.76 10.17
CA ARG A 116 11.10 5.91 11.28
C ARG A 116 9.96 5.02 11.78
N ASN A 117 8.76 5.54 11.69
CA ASN A 117 7.51 4.89 12.08
C ASN A 117 6.36 5.54 11.29
N SER A 118 5.12 5.17 11.55
CA SER A 118 3.94 5.69 10.85
C SER A 118 3.74 7.22 10.95
N HIS A 119 4.41 7.89 11.89
CA HIS A 119 4.21 9.33 12.17
C HIS A 119 5.44 10.18 11.88
N GLU A 120 6.64 9.66 12.10
CA GLU A 120 7.87 10.45 12.02
C GLU A 120 8.48 10.39 10.62
N VAL A 121 8.23 11.44 9.84
CA VAL A 121 8.76 11.60 8.48
C VAL A 121 10.21 12.07 8.56
N ILE A 122 11.09 11.39 7.82
CA ILE A 122 12.49 11.75 7.67
C ILE A 122 12.67 12.61 6.42
N GLU A 123 12.14 12.13 5.28
CA GLU A 123 12.26 12.79 4.00
C GLU A 123 11.11 12.40 3.07
N THR A 124 10.85 13.23 2.06
CA THR A 124 9.78 13.03 1.09
C THR A 124 10.27 13.21 -0.33
N THR A 125 9.71 12.45 -1.25
CA THR A 125 9.80 12.67 -2.69
C THR A 125 8.42 12.52 -3.33
N ASN A 126 8.25 13.12 -4.50
CA ASN A 126 6.97 13.11 -5.19
C ASN A 126 7.04 12.28 -6.47
N TRP A 127 5.96 11.57 -6.73
CA TRP A 127 5.72 10.92 -8.01
C TRP A 127 4.36 11.39 -8.56
N HIS A 128 4.33 11.75 -9.83
CA HIS A 128 3.11 12.20 -10.49
C HIS A 128 2.59 11.12 -11.45
N ASN A 129 1.35 10.69 -11.23
CA ASN A 129 0.63 9.86 -12.18
C ASN A 129 -0.13 10.75 -13.16
N SER A 130 0.16 10.61 -14.44
CA SER A 130 -0.38 11.50 -15.49
C SER A 130 -1.78 11.17 -15.98
N GLN A 131 -2.31 10.02 -15.56
CA GLN A 131 -3.65 9.56 -15.93
C GLN A 131 -4.21 8.56 -14.94
N THR A 132 -5.52 8.57 -14.74
CA THR A 132 -6.20 7.55 -13.94
C THR A 132 -6.20 6.20 -14.66
N ILE A 133 -5.74 5.16 -13.96
CA ILE A 133 -5.73 3.78 -14.45
C ILE A 133 -6.70 2.97 -13.62
N TRP A 134 -7.60 2.30 -14.30
CA TRP A 134 -8.54 1.35 -13.69
C TRP A 134 -8.03 -0.06 -13.88
N TYR A 135 -8.07 -0.85 -12.81
CA TYR A 135 -7.68 -2.25 -12.81
C TYR A 135 -8.94 -3.09 -12.60
N ASP A 136 -9.48 -3.59 -13.69
CA ASP A 136 -10.66 -4.44 -13.78
C ASP A 136 -10.32 -5.78 -14.47
N GLN A 137 -11.30 -6.56 -14.85
CA GLN A 137 -11.07 -7.83 -15.53
C GLN A 137 -10.34 -7.69 -16.89
N SER A 138 -10.53 -6.56 -17.57
CA SER A 138 -9.87 -6.27 -18.85
C SER A 138 -8.42 -5.79 -18.68
N ASN A 139 -8.09 -5.25 -17.51
CA ASN A 139 -6.78 -4.74 -17.14
C ASN A 139 -6.46 -5.13 -15.67
N PRO A 140 -6.19 -6.42 -15.40
CA PRO A 140 -5.96 -6.89 -14.03
C PRO A 140 -4.68 -6.31 -13.42
N ARG A 141 -4.67 -6.11 -12.11
CA ARG A 141 -3.48 -5.65 -11.39
C ARG A 141 -2.38 -6.71 -11.45
N PRO A 142 -1.16 -6.35 -11.88
CA PRO A 142 -0.03 -7.28 -11.87
C PRO A 142 0.30 -7.88 -10.50
N SER A 143 0.07 -7.13 -9.41
CA SER A 143 0.28 -7.62 -8.04
C SER A 143 -0.69 -8.73 -7.64
N GLU A 144 -1.92 -8.72 -8.11
CA GLU A 144 -2.91 -9.78 -7.84
C GLU A 144 -2.51 -11.10 -8.47
N ILE A 145 -1.94 -11.04 -9.67
CA ILE A 145 -1.44 -12.25 -10.35
C ILE A 145 -0.29 -12.89 -9.55
N LYS A 146 0.55 -12.08 -8.90
CA LYS A 146 1.65 -12.57 -8.05
C LYS A 146 1.17 -13.15 -6.72
N MET A 147 0.08 -12.66 -6.15
CA MET A 147 -0.49 -13.17 -4.91
C MET A 147 -1.11 -14.56 -5.04
N GLN A 148 -1.45 -14.98 -6.25
CA GLN A 148 -1.97 -16.33 -6.51
C GLN A 148 -0.88 -17.41 -6.52
N ALA A 149 0.39 -17.01 -6.56
CA ALA A 149 1.53 -17.91 -6.57
C ALA A 149 2.27 -17.84 -5.21
N ALA A 150 1.69 -18.41 -4.16
CA ALA A 150 2.46 -18.65 -2.94
C ALA A 150 3.54 -19.71 -3.23
N MET A 151 4.77 -19.40 -2.86
CA MET A 151 5.89 -20.34 -2.92
C MET A 151 6.22 -20.82 -1.51
N ASP A 152 6.55 -22.11 -1.38
CA ASP A 152 7.16 -22.62 -0.17
C ASP A 152 8.62 -22.15 -0.03
N ASP A 153 9.26 -22.49 1.09
CA ASP A 153 10.64 -22.10 1.38
C ASP A 153 11.66 -22.68 0.37
N ASP A 154 11.29 -23.70 -0.40
CA ASP A 154 12.10 -24.34 -1.45
C ASP A 154 11.85 -23.73 -2.83
N GLY A 155 10.97 -22.75 -2.95
CA GLY A 155 10.62 -22.08 -4.22
C GLY A 155 9.63 -22.86 -5.09
N THR A 156 8.99 -23.89 -4.54
CA THR A 156 7.91 -24.64 -5.22
C THR A 156 6.61 -23.85 -5.10
N LEU A 157 5.90 -23.70 -6.22
CA LEU A 157 4.56 -23.12 -6.20
C LEU A 157 3.66 -23.97 -5.33
N LEU A 158 3.18 -23.40 -4.23
CA LEU A 158 2.15 -24.03 -3.44
C LEU A 158 0.84 -23.98 -4.24
N ASP A 159 0.26 -25.14 -4.51
CA ASP A 159 -1.14 -25.20 -4.88
C ASP A 159 -1.94 -24.53 -3.77
N VAL A 160 -2.49 -23.35 -4.07
CA VAL A 160 -3.51 -22.76 -3.19
C VAL A 160 -4.65 -23.77 -3.20
N PRO A 161 -4.90 -24.48 -2.09
CA PRO A 161 -5.99 -25.43 -2.07
C PRO A 161 -7.24 -24.67 -2.48
N GLU A 162 -7.95 -25.17 -3.52
CA GLU A 162 -9.29 -24.69 -3.79
C GLU A 162 -10.01 -24.70 -2.45
N ARG A 163 -10.41 -23.54 -1.98
CA ARG A 163 -11.16 -23.42 -0.72
C ARG A 163 -12.31 -24.40 -0.83
N ALA A 164 -12.29 -25.45 -0.04
CA ALA A 164 -13.41 -26.37 0.03
C ALA A 164 -14.65 -25.53 0.30
N GLU A 165 -15.71 -25.71 -0.49
CA GLU A 165 -16.96 -24.93 -0.37
C GLU A 165 -17.47 -24.87 1.09
N ALA A 166 -17.25 -25.92 1.86
CA ALA A 166 -17.59 -26.01 3.28
C ALA A 166 -16.78 -25.05 4.17
N ASP A 167 -15.50 -24.81 3.88
CA ASP A 167 -14.66 -23.87 4.64
C ASP A 167 -14.96 -22.41 4.27
N THR A 168 -15.44 -22.17 3.05
CA THR A 168 -15.87 -20.83 2.62
C THR A 168 -17.20 -20.45 3.29
N GLU A 169 -18.15 -21.39 3.46
CA GLU A 169 -19.42 -21.07 4.11
C GLU A 169 -19.24 -20.82 5.62
N ALA A 170 -18.55 -21.65 6.35
CA ALA A 170 -18.42 -21.51 7.80
C ALA A 170 -17.52 -20.34 8.23
N GLY A 171 -16.39 -20.14 7.54
CA GLY A 171 -15.44 -19.06 7.87
C GLY A 171 -15.87 -17.68 7.37
N PHE A 172 -16.44 -17.63 6.16
CA PHE A 172 -16.85 -16.38 5.55
C PHE A 172 -18.20 -15.88 6.07
N ILE A 173 -19.14 -16.78 6.37
CA ILE A 173 -20.44 -16.44 6.97
C ILE A 173 -20.24 -15.88 8.38
N ALA A 174 -19.33 -16.43 9.17
CA ALA A 174 -19.00 -15.88 10.49
C ALA A 174 -18.42 -14.46 10.41
N ALA A 175 -17.59 -14.15 9.39
CA ALA A 175 -17.03 -12.83 9.17
C ALA A 175 -18.04 -11.86 8.52
N THR A 176 -18.86 -12.32 7.60
CA THR A 176 -19.88 -11.47 6.94
C THR A 176 -21.13 -11.25 7.80
N ASN A 177 -21.42 -12.12 8.76
CA ASN A 177 -22.53 -11.90 9.70
C ASN A 177 -22.26 -10.78 10.72
N LEU A 178 -21.03 -10.32 10.85
CA LEU A 178 -20.73 -9.11 11.65
C LEU A 178 -21.24 -7.81 10.96
N PHE A 179 -21.27 -7.76 9.64
CA PHE A 179 -21.69 -6.58 8.88
C PHE A 179 -23.22 -6.37 8.82
N PRO A 180 -24.07 -7.40 8.61
CA PRO A 180 -25.51 -7.24 8.67
C PRO A 180 -26.00 -6.81 10.06
N TYR A 181 -25.40 -7.33 11.12
CA TYR A 181 -25.73 -6.92 12.49
C TYR A 181 -25.33 -5.48 12.79
N MET A 182 -24.23 -5.00 12.22
CA MET A 182 -23.87 -3.59 12.35
C MET A 182 -24.89 -2.68 11.62
N ASN A 183 -25.40 -3.09 10.48
CA ASN A 183 -26.43 -2.31 9.75
C ASN A 183 -27.76 -2.23 10.51
N GLU A 184 -28.14 -3.24 11.31
CA GLU A 184 -29.32 -3.19 12.17
C GLU A 184 -29.15 -2.22 13.36
N TYR A 185 -27.91 -1.97 13.80
CA TYR A 185 -27.61 -1.03 14.88
C TYR A 185 -27.22 0.37 14.37
N MET A 186 -26.94 0.52 13.07
CA MET A 186 -26.68 1.80 12.42
C MET A 186 -28.00 2.37 11.94
N ASN A 187 -28.67 3.13 12.80
CA ASN A 187 -29.77 3.99 12.36
C ASN A 187 -29.22 5.15 11.52
N ASP A 188 -30.10 5.82 10.77
CA ASP A 188 -29.75 6.94 9.88
C ASP A 188 -29.05 8.14 10.60
N GLU A 189 -28.93 8.08 11.91
CA GLU A 189 -28.26 9.13 12.73
C GLU A 189 -26.78 8.84 12.98
N VAL A 190 -26.26 7.66 12.60
CA VAL A 190 -24.83 7.33 12.76
C VAL A 190 -24.02 7.94 11.63
N VAL A 191 -23.28 8.98 11.94
CA VAL A 191 -22.31 9.56 11.02
C VAL A 191 -21.07 8.66 10.99
N MET A 192 -20.85 7.95 9.89
CA MET A 192 -19.59 7.24 9.66
C MET A 192 -18.47 8.24 9.47
N PHE A 193 -17.41 8.10 10.27
CA PHE A 193 -16.20 8.87 10.05
C PHE A 193 -15.50 8.37 8.80
N THR A 194 -15.41 9.27 7.81
CA THR A 194 -14.68 9.07 6.57
C THR A 194 -13.57 10.10 6.49
N ARG A 195 -12.58 9.91 5.63
CA ARG A 195 -11.56 10.94 5.39
C ARG A 195 -12.19 12.26 4.94
N ALA A 196 -13.28 12.18 4.17
CA ALA A 196 -13.97 13.35 3.66
C ALA A 196 -14.61 14.23 4.74
N ASN A 197 -15.09 13.64 5.84
CA ASN A 197 -15.70 14.39 6.95
C ASN A 197 -14.74 14.63 8.13
N TRP A 198 -13.65 13.85 8.24
CA TRP A 198 -12.63 14.05 9.26
C TRP A 198 -11.81 15.34 9.05
N GLU A 199 -11.51 15.69 7.80
CA GLU A 199 -10.75 16.89 7.44
C GLU A 199 -11.59 18.19 7.55
N ALA A 200 -12.90 18.08 7.75
CA ALA A 200 -13.83 19.21 7.89
C ALA A 200 -14.06 19.67 9.35
N THR A 201 -13.43 19.02 10.32
CA THR A 201 -13.44 19.39 11.74
C THR A 201 -12.08 19.92 12.18
#